data_fd58f7e768d32bd02f73f3c5862747c8
#
_entry.id   fd58f7e768d32bd02f73f3c5862747c8
#
_cell.length_a   1.000
_cell.length_b   1.000
_cell.length_c   1.000
_cell.angle_alpha   90.00
_cell.angle_beta   90.00
_cell.angle_gamma   90.00
#
_symmetry.space_group_name_H-M   'P 1'
#
loop_
_entity.id
_entity.type
_entity.pdbx_description
1 polymer ?
#
loop_
_entity_poly.entity_id
_entity_poly.type
_entity_poly.pdbx_seq_one_letter_code
_entity_poly.pdbx_strand_id
1 'polypeptide(L)'
;MRKSKRQLVSWISLLILVLSFGLVGCGAKVDKTAKNEKPTITLADAGWDSIQFHNSVVRFIAEKGYGYPTDVISGSTPITFAGFIQGDIDIYTEIWTNNLKEEYDKAIKDGAIKEVSVNFDDNAQGLYVPTYLIKGDPARGIVPLAPDLKTVKDLSKYWELFKDPEIPSKGRMYGSPPGWSVDKILATKVKSYGLDKTYNYFSPGSDTALSTSMSKAYEEGKPWLGYYWEPTWIMGKYDMTLLSDAPFDEVLWNDGYKCEFAPDKVTVGVSKTMETKAPDIVEFLSHYKTSSALTNEALAYMQEHKVGTDETAIWFLKNHADIWAAWVPSQIADKVKAALK
;
A
#
# COMPACT_ATOMS: atom_id res chain seq x y z
N MET A 1 -78.05 6.97 3.96
CA MET A 1 -77.62 5.58 4.28
C MET A 1 -77.93 4.66 3.13
N ARG A 2 -77.05 4.47 2.14
CA ARG A 2 -77.17 3.50 1.02
C ARG A 2 -75.88 3.46 0.20
N LYS A 3 -74.75 2.95 0.79
CA LYS A 3 -73.51 2.61 0.04
C LYS A 3 -72.70 1.59 0.83
N SER A 4 -73.19 0.39 0.98
CA SER A 4 -72.41 -0.66 1.68
C SER A 4 -72.70 -2.11 1.25
N LYS A 5 -73.33 -2.35 0.12
CA LYS A 5 -73.62 -3.71 -0.31
C LYS A 5 -73.04 -4.13 -1.69
N ARG A 6 -72.16 -3.29 -2.28
CA ARG A 6 -71.59 -3.61 -3.62
C ARG A 6 -70.13 -4.00 -3.59
N GLN A 7 -69.44 -3.93 -2.44
CA GLN A 7 -68.03 -4.27 -2.33
C GLN A 7 -67.75 -5.68 -1.79
N LEU A 8 -68.75 -6.39 -1.31
CA LEU A 8 -68.55 -7.73 -0.75
C LEU A 8 -68.67 -8.89 -1.77
N VAL A 9 -69.20 -8.62 -2.94
CA VAL A 9 -69.39 -9.65 -3.99
C VAL A 9 -68.17 -9.76 -4.92
N SER A 10 -67.29 -8.74 -4.95
CA SER A 10 -66.11 -8.70 -5.85
C SER A 10 -64.90 -9.45 -5.31
N TRP A 11 -64.88 -9.82 -4.03
CA TRP A 11 -63.74 -10.50 -3.41
C TRP A 11 -63.89 -12.01 -3.31
N ILE A 12 -65.07 -12.57 -3.55
CA ILE A 12 -65.32 -14.01 -3.51
C ILE A 12 -65.06 -14.67 -4.91
N SER A 13 -65.10 -13.91 -5.98
CA SER A 13 -64.85 -14.42 -7.34
C SER A 13 -63.34 -14.51 -7.71
N LEU A 14 -62.46 -13.93 -6.89
CA LEU A 14 -61.00 -13.96 -7.13
C LEU A 14 -60.29 -15.09 -6.37
N LEU A 15 -61.00 -15.80 -5.47
CA LEU A 15 -60.40 -16.87 -4.66
C LEU A 15 -60.59 -18.30 -5.26
N ILE A 16 -61.34 -18.45 -6.30
CA ILE A 16 -61.61 -19.75 -6.95
C ILE A 16 -60.76 -20.02 -8.19
N LEU A 17 -60.02 -19.02 -8.70
CA LEU A 17 -59.17 -19.20 -9.90
C LEU A 17 -57.70 -19.55 -9.63
N VAL A 18 -57.29 -19.80 -8.39
CA VAL A 18 -55.89 -20.09 -8.02
C VAL A 18 -55.65 -21.58 -7.66
N LEU A 19 -56.67 -22.44 -7.72
CA LEU A 19 -56.51 -23.84 -7.28
C LEU A 19 -56.53 -24.88 -8.44
N SER A 20 -56.22 -24.51 -9.68
CA SER A 20 -56.27 -25.49 -10.82
C SER A 20 -54.97 -25.58 -11.62
N PHE A 21 -53.83 -25.18 -11.10
CA PHE A 21 -52.50 -25.41 -11.75
C PHE A 21 -51.51 -26.08 -10.79
N GLY A 22 -51.82 -27.26 -10.38
CA GLY A 22 -50.89 -28.09 -9.66
C GLY A 22 -50.99 -29.50 -10.16
N LEU A 23 -50.08 -29.94 -11.04
CA LEU A 23 -49.64 -31.28 -11.32
C LEU A 23 -49.28 -31.46 -12.81
N VAL A 24 -48.21 -30.81 -13.23
CA VAL A 24 -47.38 -31.33 -14.31
C VAL A 24 -45.96 -31.44 -13.72
N GLY A 25 -45.65 -32.61 -13.19
CA GLY A 25 -44.35 -33.01 -12.82
C GLY A 25 -43.49 -33.22 -14.07
N CYS A 26 -42.75 -32.17 -14.48
CA CYS A 26 -41.55 -32.34 -15.29
C CYS A 26 -40.39 -32.46 -14.34
N GLY A 27 -39.81 -33.67 -14.23
CA GLY A 27 -38.53 -33.90 -13.58
C GLY A 27 -37.43 -33.12 -14.31
N ALA A 28 -37.28 -31.86 -13.95
CA ALA A 28 -36.06 -31.13 -14.26
C ALA A 28 -34.94 -31.81 -13.44
N LYS A 29 -34.06 -32.52 -14.13
CA LYS A 29 -32.76 -32.88 -13.59
C LYS A 29 -32.15 -31.56 -13.06
N VAL A 30 -32.09 -31.43 -11.78
CA VAL A 30 -31.22 -30.42 -11.14
C VAL A 30 -29.81 -30.80 -11.59
N ASP A 31 -29.28 -30.09 -12.57
CA ASP A 31 -27.88 -30.16 -12.91
C ASP A 31 -27.11 -29.75 -11.66
N LYS A 32 -26.64 -30.76 -10.92
CA LYS A 32 -25.68 -30.60 -9.81
C LYS A 32 -24.29 -30.31 -10.35
N THR A 33 -24.19 -29.30 -11.18
CA THR A 33 -22.92 -28.58 -11.44
C THR A 33 -23.05 -27.19 -10.86
N ALA A 34 -23.31 -27.10 -9.56
CA ALA A 34 -22.80 -25.97 -8.82
C ALA A 34 -21.27 -26.14 -8.92
N LYS A 35 -20.62 -25.45 -9.88
CA LYS A 35 -19.19 -25.18 -9.78
C LYS A 35 -19.02 -24.64 -8.37
N ASN A 36 -18.18 -25.31 -7.55
CA ASN A 36 -17.69 -24.76 -6.30
C ASN A 36 -16.87 -23.51 -6.70
N GLU A 37 -17.55 -22.40 -6.89
CA GLU A 37 -16.90 -21.13 -7.16
C GLU A 37 -16.16 -20.75 -5.88
N LYS A 38 -14.85 -20.61 -6.01
CA LYS A 38 -14.01 -20.16 -4.89
C LYS A 38 -14.45 -18.75 -4.46
N PRO A 39 -14.41 -18.44 -3.16
CA PRO A 39 -14.77 -17.11 -2.68
C PRO A 39 -13.81 -16.04 -3.24
N THR A 40 -14.31 -14.83 -3.44
CA THR A 40 -13.48 -13.69 -3.82
C THR A 40 -12.55 -13.30 -2.67
N ILE A 41 -11.28 -13.08 -2.97
CA ILE A 41 -10.26 -12.62 -2.03
C ILE A 41 -10.04 -11.13 -2.26
N THR A 42 -10.13 -10.35 -1.18
CA THR A 42 -10.03 -8.89 -1.22
C THR A 42 -8.69 -8.43 -0.65
N LEU A 43 -7.97 -7.57 -1.41
CA LEU A 43 -6.66 -7.04 -1.01
C LEU A 43 -6.78 -5.54 -0.66
N ALA A 44 -5.96 -5.08 0.29
CA ALA A 44 -5.84 -3.67 0.63
C ALA A 44 -4.96 -2.92 -0.36
N ASP A 45 -5.40 -1.74 -0.82
CA ASP A 45 -4.57 -0.77 -1.51
C ASP A 45 -4.56 0.54 -0.72
N ALA A 46 -3.44 0.86 -0.08
CA ALA A 46 -3.27 2.06 0.73
C ALA A 46 -2.65 3.24 -0.03
N GLY A 47 -2.48 3.10 -1.36
CA GLY A 47 -2.26 4.23 -2.28
C GLY A 47 -0.82 4.55 -2.62
N TRP A 48 0.10 3.57 -2.59
CA TRP A 48 1.47 3.72 -3.09
C TRP A 48 1.85 2.58 -4.05
N ASP A 49 2.80 2.85 -4.94
CA ASP A 49 3.13 1.99 -6.08
C ASP A 49 3.56 0.57 -5.68
N SER A 50 4.37 0.42 -4.60
CA SER A 50 4.88 -0.90 -4.21
C SER A 50 3.77 -1.83 -3.70
N ILE A 51 2.82 -1.36 -2.86
CA ILE A 51 1.71 -2.20 -2.43
C ILE A 51 0.83 -2.63 -3.60
N GLN A 52 0.62 -1.72 -4.58
CA GLN A 52 -0.16 -2.03 -5.78
C GLN A 52 0.54 -3.08 -6.65
N PHE A 53 1.88 -2.98 -6.76
CA PHE A 53 2.69 -4.00 -7.43
C PHE A 53 2.60 -5.36 -6.72
N HIS A 54 2.82 -5.41 -5.40
CA HIS A 54 2.70 -6.64 -4.63
C HIS A 54 1.29 -7.24 -4.71
N ASN A 55 0.26 -6.40 -4.67
CA ASN A 55 -1.12 -6.84 -4.89
C ASN A 55 -1.29 -7.49 -6.26
N SER A 56 -0.75 -6.89 -7.32
CA SER A 56 -0.85 -7.44 -8.69
C SER A 56 -0.13 -8.79 -8.82
N VAL A 57 1.03 -8.97 -8.16
CA VAL A 57 1.74 -10.25 -8.11
C VAL A 57 0.90 -11.31 -7.38
N VAL A 58 0.40 -11.00 -6.19
CA VAL A 58 -0.42 -11.93 -5.38
C VAL A 58 -1.72 -12.29 -6.11
N ARG A 59 -2.40 -11.31 -6.69
CA ARG A 59 -3.62 -11.52 -7.48
C ARG A 59 -3.38 -12.43 -8.67
N PHE A 60 -2.33 -12.20 -9.45
CA PHE A 60 -2.01 -13.05 -10.59
C PHE A 60 -1.81 -14.51 -10.18
N ILE A 61 -1.06 -14.76 -9.11
CA ILE A 61 -0.83 -16.11 -8.60
C ILE A 61 -2.14 -16.72 -8.06
N ALA A 62 -2.93 -15.98 -7.28
CA ALA A 62 -4.21 -16.44 -6.74
C ALA A 62 -5.20 -16.78 -7.86
N GLU A 63 -5.32 -15.95 -8.88
CA GLU A 63 -6.25 -16.16 -9.99
C GLU A 63 -5.81 -17.27 -10.93
N LYS A 64 -4.57 -17.21 -11.43
CA LYS A 64 -4.07 -18.13 -12.47
C LYS A 64 -3.58 -19.45 -11.89
N GLY A 65 -2.98 -19.43 -10.71
CA GLY A 65 -2.46 -20.61 -10.04
C GLY A 65 -3.56 -21.37 -9.29
N TYR A 66 -4.24 -20.67 -8.42
CA TYR A 66 -5.20 -21.27 -7.49
C TYR A 66 -6.66 -21.16 -7.96
N GLY A 67 -7.01 -20.24 -8.85
CA GLY A 67 -8.37 -20.06 -9.37
C GLY A 67 -9.32 -19.33 -8.41
N TYR A 68 -8.79 -18.49 -7.51
CA TYR A 68 -9.61 -17.57 -6.71
C TYR A 68 -9.86 -16.28 -7.48
N PRO A 69 -11.09 -15.79 -7.57
CA PRO A 69 -11.33 -14.42 -7.99
C PRO A 69 -10.77 -13.45 -6.94
N THR A 70 -10.26 -12.31 -7.39
CA THR A 70 -9.69 -11.29 -6.50
C THR A 70 -10.32 -9.92 -6.72
N ASP A 71 -10.32 -9.08 -5.69
CA ASP A 71 -10.74 -7.68 -5.72
C ASP A 71 -9.78 -6.83 -4.89
N VAL A 72 -9.81 -5.51 -5.09
CA VAL A 72 -8.96 -4.56 -4.36
C VAL A 72 -9.82 -3.45 -3.78
N ILE A 73 -9.66 -3.18 -2.48
CA ILE A 73 -10.28 -2.05 -1.80
C ILE A 73 -9.22 -0.98 -1.56
N SER A 74 -9.37 0.15 -2.26
CA SER A 74 -8.47 1.30 -2.13
C SER A 74 -8.96 2.27 -1.06
N GLY A 75 -8.02 2.85 -0.31
CA GLY A 75 -8.31 3.85 0.70
C GLY A 75 -7.06 4.37 1.39
N SER A 76 -7.23 5.25 2.38
CA SER A 76 -6.11 5.62 3.26
C SER A 76 -5.76 4.48 4.20
N THR A 77 -4.53 4.48 4.74
CA THR A 77 -4.07 3.42 5.67
C THR A 77 -5.06 3.14 6.81
N PRO A 78 -5.61 4.15 7.53
CA PRO A 78 -6.59 3.87 8.59
C PRO A 78 -7.87 3.19 8.10
N ILE A 79 -8.34 3.53 6.90
CA ILE A 79 -9.57 2.96 6.32
C ILE A 79 -9.33 1.51 5.91
N THR A 80 -8.27 1.24 5.15
CA THR A 80 -7.95 -0.10 4.67
C THR A 80 -7.57 -1.02 5.84
N PHE A 81 -6.84 -0.50 6.84
CA PHE A 81 -6.46 -1.28 8.01
C PHE A 81 -7.66 -1.60 8.92
N ALA A 82 -8.62 -0.67 9.06
CA ALA A 82 -9.88 -0.95 9.77
C ALA A 82 -10.69 -2.04 9.06
N GLY A 83 -10.83 -1.99 7.73
CA GLY A 83 -11.48 -3.04 6.93
C GLY A 83 -10.77 -4.39 7.05
N PHE A 84 -9.43 -4.38 7.14
CA PHE A 84 -8.62 -5.58 7.35
C PHE A 84 -8.87 -6.22 8.72
N ILE A 85 -8.93 -5.43 9.80
CA ILE A 85 -9.26 -5.91 11.15
C ILE A 85 -10.69 -6.47 11.21
N GLN A 86 -11.63 -5.87 10.48
CA GLN A 86 -13.04 -6.29 10.46
C GLN A 86 -13.28 -7.53 9.57
N GLY A 87 -12.33 -7.86 8.69
CA GLY A 87 -12.43 -8.99 7.76
C GLY A 87 -13.16 -8.65 6.45
N ASP A 88 -13.40 -7.36 6.17
CA ASP A 88 -13.87 -6.89 4.85
C ASP A 88 -12.74 -6.92 3.81
N ILE A 89 -11.52 -6.82 4.27
CA ILE A 89 -10.28 -7.00 3.51
C ILE A 89 -9.59 -8.27 4.03
N ASP A 90 -9.19 -9.14 3.12
CA ASP A 90 -8.63 -10.45 3.43
C ASP A 90 -7.11 -10.42 3.58
N ILE A 91 -6.42 -9.65 2.73
CA ILE A 91 -4.95 -9.64 2.61
C ILE A 91 -4.45 -8.20 2.63
N TYR A 92 -3.35 -8.00 3.35
CA TYR A 92 -2.55 -6.78 3.31
C TYR A 92 -1.11 -7.16 2.97
N THR A 93 -0.64 -6.84 1.77
CA THR A 93 0.65 -7.32 1.24
C THR A 93 1.85 -6.53 1.71
N GLU A 94 1.63 -5.34 2.28
CA GLU A 94 2.69 -4.40 2.65
C GLU A 94 2.28 -3.58 3.88
N ILE A 95 2.45 -4.17 5.08
CA ILE A 95 2.14 -3.52 6.35
C ILE A 95 3.43 -2.92 6.93
N TRP A 96 3.52 -1.60 7.00
CA TRP A 96 4.58 -0.86 7.66
C TRP A 96 4.30 -0.80 9.17
N THR A 97 4.73 -1.84 9.88
CA THR A 97 4.29 -2.13 11.25
C THR A 97 4.64 -1.05 12.26
N ASN A 98 5.81 -0.42 12.12
CA ASN A 98 6.24 0.66 13.02
C ASN A 98 5.44 1.95 12.83
N ASN A 99 4.89 2.18 11.62
CA ASN A 99 4.09 3.38 11.32
C ASN A 99 2.67 3.31 11.89
N LEU A 100 2.21 2.11 12.31
CA LEU A 100 0.88 1.87 12.91
C LEU A 100 0.96 0.86 14.08
N LYS A 101 2.04 0.96 14.86
CA LYS A 101 2.41 -0.04 15.86
C LYS A 101 1.30 -0.35 16.87
N GLU A 102 0.64 0.66 17.41
CA GLU A 102 -0.39 0.46 18.44
C GLU A 102 -1.57 -0.34 17.92
N GLU A 103 -2.09 0.04 16.74
CA GLU A 103 -3.22 -0.62 16.08
C GLU A 103 -2.84 -2.03 15.62
N TYR A 104 -1.62 -2.19 15.08
CA TYR A 104 -1.10 -3.47 14.62
C TYR A 104 -0.92 -4.45 15.77
N ASP A 105 -0.21 -4.06 16.82
CA ASP A 105 0.04 -4.91 17.99
C ASP A 105 -1.29 -5.32 18.66
N LYS A 106 -2.25 -4.39 18.73
CA LYS A 106 -3.58 -4.69 19.25
C LYS A 106 -4.32 -5.70 18.37
N ALA A 107 -4.31 -5.54 17.06
CA ALA A 107 -5.00 -6.42 16.12
C ALA A 107 -4.43 -7.85 16.14
N ILE A 108 -3.09 -7.98 16.24
CA ILE A 108 -2.41 -9.28 16.42
C ILE A 108 -2.81 -9.92 17.75
N LYS A 109 -2.76 -9.15 18.85
CA LYS A 109 -3.10 -9.64 20.20
C LYS A 109 -4.56 -10.10 20.29
N ASP A 110 -5.47 -9.39 19.66
CA ASP A 110 -6.89 -9.72 19.63
C ASP A 110 -7.20 -10.89 18.66
N GLY A 111 -6.21 -11.33 17.88
CA GLY A 111 -6.36 -12.37 16.87
C GLY A 111 -7.31 -11.97 15.72
N ALA A 112 -7.45 -10.68 15.46
CA ALA A 112 -8.24 -10.17 14.33
C ALA A 112 -7.52 -10.34 13.00
N ILE A 113 -6.18 -10.25 13.02
CA ILE A 113 -5.29 -10.45 11.90
C ILE A 113 -4.15 -11.40 12.29
N LYS A 114 -3.49 -11.95 11.29
CA LYS A 114 -2.31 -12.80 11.44
C LYS A 114 -1.21 -12.31 10.50
N GLU A 115 -0.03 -12.07 11.03
CA GLU A 115 1.19 -11.92 10.22
C GLU A 115 1.57 -13.30 9.68
N VAL A 116 1.81 -13.41 8.38
CA VAL A 116 2.13 -14.68 7.74
C VAL A 116 3.55 -14.72 7.18
N SER A 117 4.09 -13.57 6.78
CA SER A 117 5.48 -13.45 6.34
C SER A 117 6.01 -12.02 6.48
N VAL A 118 7.32 -11.86 6.31
CA VAL A 118 7.99 -10.58 6.12
C VAL A 118 8.22 -10.42 4.62
N ASN A 119 7.57 -9.43 4.00
CA ASN A 119 7.74 -9.13 2.59
C ASN A 119 9.18 -8.66 2.31
N PHE A 120 9.63 -7.62 3.02
CA PHE A 120 11.02 -7.14 3.01
C PHE A 120 11.34 -6.42 4.33
N ASP A 121 12.64 -6.39 4.70
CA ASP A 121 13.14 -5.78 5.94
C ASP A 121 14.44 -4.97 5.72
N ASP A 122 14.76 -4.70 4.44
CA ASP A 122 15.93 -3.96 3.98
C ASP A 122 15.55 -2.55 3.48
N ASN A 123 14.61 -1.90 4.16
CA ASN A 123 14.05 -0.59 3.80
C ASN A 123 14.68 0.56 4.58
N ALA A 124 14.44 1.79 4.11
CA ALA A 124 14.78 3.02 4.80
C ALA A 124 13.67 4.06 4.60
N GLN A 125 13.45 4.92 5.59
CA GLN A 125 12.53 6.05 5.48
C GLN A 125 12.99 7.22 6.34
N GLY A 126 12.67 8.45 5.91
CA GLY A 126 13.03 9.66 6.66
C GLY A 126 12.99 10.92 5.81
N LEU A 127 13.74 11.93 6.22
CA LEU A 127 13.85 13.20 5.47
C LEU A 127 15.03 13.13 4.52
N TYR A 128 14.76 13.35 3.26
CA TYR A 128 15.75 13.30 2.18
C TYR A 128 15.96 14.66 1.54
N VAL A 129 17.16 14.85 1.01
CA VAL A 129 17.53 15.95 0.12
C VAL A 129 18.30 15.41 -1.09
N PRO A 130 18.28 16.06 -2.26
CA PRO A 130 19.17 15.70 -3.37
C PRO A 130 20.64 15.77 -2.94
N THR A 131 21.41 14.71 -3.23
CA THR A 131 22.82 14.62 -2.83
C THR A 131 23.66 15.76 -3.37
N TYR A 132 23.30 16.29 -4.55
CA TYR A 132 24.02 17.45 -5.12
C TYR A 132 23.94 18.72 -4.27
N LEU A 133 22.97 18.87 -3.35
CA LEU A 133 22.94 20.00 -2.42
C LEU A 133 24.11 19.96 -1.45
N ILE A 134 24.58 18.76 -1.09
CA ILE A 134 25.65 18.53 -0.12
C ILE A 134 27.00 18.40 -0.84
N LYS A 135 27.07 17.60 -1.91
CA LYS A 135 28.32 17.23 -2.60
C LYS A 135 28.56 18.00 -3.91
N GLY A 136 27.52 18.69 -4.44
CA GLY A 136 27.54 19.18 -5.80
C GLY A 136 27.32 18.08 -6.83
N ASP A 137 27.22 18.49 -8.09
CA ASP A 137 27.21 17.61 -9.26
C ASP A 137 27.99 18.29 -10.41
N PRO A 138 29.30 18.06 -10.50
CA PRO A 138 30.15 18.70 -11.51
C PRO A 138 29.73 18.39 -12.93
N ALA A 139 29.18 17.18 -13.20
CA ALA A 139 28.73 16.80 -14.53
C ALA A 139 27.55 17.65 -15.02
N ARG A 140 26.73 18.15 -14.08
CA ARG A 140 25.60 19.05 -14.34
C ARG A 140 25.92 20.51 -14.05
N GLY A 141 27.15 20.84 -13.63
CA GLY A 141 27.55 22.19 -13.25
C GLY A 141 26.94 22.69 -11.95
N ILE A 142 26.51 21.79 -11.06
CA ILE A 142 25.86 22.15 -9.78
C ILE A 142 26.93 22.21 -8.70
N VAL A 143 27.04 23.37 -8.04
CA VAL A 143 27.88 23.54 -6.84
C VAL A 143 27.11 23.17 -5.59
N PRO A 144 27.77 22.66 -4.52
CA PRO A 144 27.09 22.34 -3.26
C PRO A 144 26.56 23.62 -2.59
N LEU A 145 25.25 23.63 -2.32
CA LEU A 145 24.58 24.77 -1.67
C LEU A 145 24.48 24.61 -0.14
N ALA A 146 24.61 23.37 0.35
CA ALA A 146 24.49 23.02 1.76
C ALA A 146 25.51 21.94 2.16
N PRO A 147 26.84 22.17 2.03
CA PRO A 147 27.86 21.14 2.26
C PRO A 147 27.91 20.62 3.70
N ASP A 148 27.41 21.41 4.66
CA ASP A 148 27.38 21.07 6.09
C ASP A 148 26.01 20.55 6.56
N LEU A 149 25.03 20.38 5.66
CA LEU A 149 23.74 19.79 5.98
C LEU A 149 23.90 18.27 6.10
N LYS A 150 23.88 17.74 7.33
CA LYS A 150 24.10 16.33 7.61
C LYS A 150 22.94 15.69 8.36
N THR A 151 22.30 16.47 9.22
CA THR A 151 21.31 15.95 10.16
C THR A 151 19.98 16.70 10.08
N VAL A 152 18.92 16.07 10.57
CA VAL A 152 17.60 16.70 10.71
C VAL A 152 17.68 17.99 11.55
N LYS A 153 18.54 18.05 12.55
CA LYS A 153 18.75 19.25 13.41
C LYS A 153 19.36 20.43 12.66
N ASP A 154 20.15 20.17 11.60
CA ASP A 154 20.78 21.24 10.83
C ASP A 154 19.78 22.00 9.96
N LEU A 155 18.63 21.39 9.64
CA LEU A 155 17.61 21.96 8.75
C LEU A 155 17.19 23.39 9.13
N SER A 156 17.14 23.69 10.43
CA SER A 156 16.77 25.03 10.90
C SER A 156 17.67 26.16 10.34
N LYS A 157 18.92 25.84 9.95
CA LYS A 157 19.89 26.78 9.39
C LYS A 157 19.70 27.00 7.86
N TYR A 158 18.99 26.10 7.18
CA TYR A 158 18.92 26.04 5.72
C TYR A 158 17.52 26.33 5.14
N TRP A 159 16.58 26.81 5.96
CA TRP A 159 15.20 27.00 5.52
C TRP A 159 15.06 27.93 4.29
N GLU A 160 15.94 28.94 4.16
CA GLU A 160 15.93 29.87 3.02
C GLU A 160 16.28 29.19 1.70
N LEU A 161 17.03 28.08 1.74
CA LEU A 161 17.35 27.28 0.56
C LEU A 161 16.11 26.59 0.00
N PHE A 162 15.16 26.25 0.86
CA PHE A 162 13.93 25.53 0.53
C PHE A 162 12.69 26.41 0.53
N LYS A 163 12.82 27.71 0.16
CA LYS A 163 11.74 28.68 0.25
C LYS A 163 10.40 28.15 -0.25
N ASP A 164 9.38 28.32 0.60
CA ASP A 164 8.00 27.96 0.27
C ASP A 164 7.41 29.01 -0.69
N PRO A 165 6.87 28.61 -1.86
CA PRO A 165 6.28 29.55 -2.81
C PRO A 165 4.99 30.20 -2.31
N GLU A 166 4.30 29.61 -1.34
CA GLU A 166 3.05 30.11 -0.76
C GLU A 166 3.30 30.90 0.54
N ILE A 167 4.34 30.52 1.30
CA ILE A 167 4.71 31.16 2.56
C ILE A 167 6.21 31.55 2.50
N PRO A 168 6.57 32.66 1.81
CA PRO A 168 7.98 33.02 1.56
C PRO A 168 8.84 33.27 2.81
N SER A 169 8.21 33.43 3.98
CA SER A 169 8.90 33.54 5.27
C SER A 169 9.31 32.21 5.87
N LYS A 170 9.02 31.09 5.21
CA LYS A 170 9.36 29.72 5.61
C LYS A 170 9.97 28.92 4.46
N GLY A 171 10.68 27.85 4.81
CA GLY A 171 11.01 26.78 3.88
C GLY A 171 9.82 25.85 3.68
N ARG A 172 9.75 25.15 2.53
CA ARG A 172 8.83 24.04 2.32
C ARG A 172 9.50 22.72 2.69
N MET A 173 8.84 21.94 3.50
CA MET A 173 9.19 20.54 3.78
C MET A 173 8.03 19.67 3.30
N TYR A 174 8.28 18.84 2.30
CA TYR A 174 7.26 17.90 1.82
C TYR A 174 7.09 16.76 2.82
N GLY A 175 5.90 16.61 3.35
CA GLY A 175 5.48 15.48 4.16
C GLY A 175 4.97 14.32 3.31
N SER A 176 4.32 13.37 3.96
CA SER A 176 3.60 12.31 3.26
C SER A 176 2.21 12.76 2.80
N PRO A 177 1.58 12.04 1.87
CA PRO A 177 0.17 12.21 1.54
C PRO A 177 -0.72 12.13 2.78
N PRO A 178 -1.80 12.93 2.87
CA PRO A 178 -2.75 12.86 3.96
C PRO A 178 -3.39 11.47 4.07
N GLY A 179 -3.49 10.95 5.28
CA GLY A 179 -4.09 9.65 5.54
C GLY A 179 -3.12 8.46 5.47
N TRP A 180 -1.84 8.69 5.21
CA TRP A 180 -0.83 7.68 5.53
C TRP A 180 -0.52 7.73 7.03
N SER A 181 -0.28 6.57 7.65
CA SER A 181 0.01 6.51 9.10
C SER A 181 1.25 7.30 9.50
N VAL A 182 2.24 7.37 8.62
CA VAL A 182 3.47 8.14 8.81
C VAL A 182 3.26 9.66 8.87
N ASP A 183 2.17 10.20 8.32
CA ASP A 183 1.90 11.65 8.31
C ASP A 183 1.84 12.24 9.73
N LYS A 184 1.18 11.55 10.65
CA LYS A 184 1.12 11.93 12.06
C LYS A 184 2.50 11.93 12.72
N ILE A 185 3.32 10.92 12.41
CA ILE A 185 4.70 10.80 12.91
C ILE A 185 5.53 12.00 12.45
N LEU A 186 5.51 12.29 11.16
CA LEU A 186 6.26 13.39 10.55
C LEU A 186 5.83 14.75 11.08
N ALA A 187 4.52 15.02 11.13
CA ALA A 187 4.00 16.28 11.66
C ALA A 187 4.39 16.50 13.12
N THR A 188 4.42 15.43 13.92
CA THR A 188 4.88 15.48 15.31
C THR A 188 6.38 15.71 15.38
N LYS A 189 7.17 14.98 14.60
CA LYS A 189 8.63 15.09 14.52
C LYS A 189 9.07 16.53 14.16
N VAL A 190 8.43 17.15 13.16
CA VAL A 190 8.68 18.54 12.76
C VAL A 190 8.49 19.51 13.92
N LYS A 191 7.43 19.35 14.72
CA LYS A 191 7.18 20.17 15.93
C LYS A 191 8.20 19.89 17.03
N SER A 192 8.54 18.63 17.28
CA SER A 192 9.47 18.23 18.34
C SER A 192 10.88 18.75 18.11
N TYR A 193 11.29 18.90 16.84
CA TYR A 193 12.54 19.57 16.46
C TYR A 193 12.45 21.08 16.37
N GLY A 194 11.24 21.67 16.55
CA GLY A 194 11.00 23.12 16.40
C GLY A 194 11.13 23.60 14.96
N LEU A 195 11.10 22.69 14.00
CA LEU A 195 11.21 23.02 12.57
C LEU A 195 9.94 23.70 12.03
N ASP A 196 8.80 23.56 12.68
CA ASP A 196 7.56 24.27 12.38
C ASP A 196 7.67 25.79 12.46
N LYS A 197 8.71 26.31 13.15
CA LYS A 197 9.01 27.74 13.20
C LYS A 197 9.58 28.26 11.89
N THR A 198 10.38 27.47 11.20
CA THR A 198 11.13 27.83 9.99
C THR A 198 10.61 27.14 8.73
N TYR A 199 9.84 26.08 8.85
CA TYR A 199 9.29 25.33 7.72
C TYR A 199 7.77 25.29 7.74
N ASN A 200 7.19 25.33 6.55
CA ASN A 200 5.83 24.87 6.29
C ASN A 200 5.86 23.38 5.98
N TYR A 201 5.22 22.57 6.83
CA TYR A 201 5.01 21.16 6.56
C TYR A 201 3.89 21.04 5.53
N PHE A 202 4.24 20.68 4.30
CA PHE A 202 3.34 20.59 3.16
C PHE A 202 3.02 19.13 2.86
N SER A 203 1.75 18.74 2.97
CA SER A 203 1.30 17.39 2.62
C SER A 203 0.86 17.36 1.16
N PRO A 204 1.58 16.64 0.27
CA PRO A 204 1.15 16.45 -1.12
C PRO A 204 -0.11 15.58 -1.18
N GLY A 205 -0.93 15.79 -2.21
CA GLY A 205 -2.25 15.14 -2.29
C GLY A 205 -2.22 13.63 -2.57
N SER A 206 -1.07 13.10 -3.03
CA SER A 206 -0.88 11.68 -3.39
C SER A 206 0.61 11.31 -3.45
N ASP A 207 0.91 10.01 -3.53
CA ASP A 207 2.26 9.51 -3.83
C ASP A 207 2.80 10.09 -5.15
N THR A 208 2.01 10.05 -6.21
CA THR A 208 2.38 10.65 -7.50
C THR A 208 2.71 12.14 -7.40
N ALA A 209 2.00 12.91 -6.55
CA ALA A 209 2.32 14.32 -6.35
C ALA A 209 3.63 14.50 -5.59
N LEU A 210 3.92 13.66 -4.59
CA LEU A 210 5.16 13.66 -3.84
C LEU A 210 6.35 13.30 -4.74
N SER A 211 6.29 12.18 -5.44
CA SER A 211 7.33 11.70 -6.35
C SER A 211 7.60 12.66 -7.50
N THR A 212 6.54 13.25 -8.08
CA THR A 212 6.67 14.27 -9.13
C THR A 212 7.36 15.53 -8.61
N SER A 213 7.07 15.97 -7.38
CA SER A 213 7.73 17.16 -6.79
C SER A 213 9.24 16.96 -6.64
N MET A 214 9.64 15.76 -6.19
CA MET A 214 11.05 15.38 -6.05
C MET A 214 11.74 15.25 -7.40
N SER A 215 11.16 14.49 -8.33
CA SER A 215 11.71 14.26 -9.68
C SER A 215 11.95 15.57 -10.40
N LYS A 216 10.94 16.45 -10.41
CA LYS A 216 11.03 17.75 -11.06
C LYS A 216 12.13 18.62 -10.47
N ALA A 217 12.21 18.69 -9.14
CA ALA A 217 13.26 19.46 -8.48
C ALA A 217 14.65 18.88 -8.80
N TYR A 218 14.79 17.55 -8.78
CA TYR A 218 16.04 16.86 -9.09
C TYR A 218 16.49 17.11 -10.53
N GLU A 219 15.61 16.97 -11.51
CA GLU A 219 15.88 17.19 -12.93
C GLU A 219 16.26 18.65 -13.23
N GLU A 220 15.62 19.60 -12.56
CA GLU A 220 15.91 21.02 -12.67
C GLU A 220 17.15 21.48 -11.85
N GLY A 221 17.79 20.60 -11.08
CA GLY A 221 18.91 20.96 -10.19
C GLY A 221 18.52 21.87 -9.04
N LYS A 222 17.25 21.85 -8.64
CA LYS A 222 16.68 22.71 -7.60
C LYS A 222 16.69 22.03 -6.22
N PRO A 223 16.76 22.84 -5.13
CA PRO A 223 16.60 22.29 -3.79
C PRO A 223 15.23 21.63 -3.60
N TRP A 224 15.25 20.47 -2.94
CA TRP A 224 14.08 19.77 -2.47
C TRP A 224 14.37 19.19 -1.08
N LEU A 225 13.39 19.20 -0.19
CA LEU A 225 13.44 18.61 1.15
C LEU A 225 12.09 17.95 1.44
N GLY A 226 12.11 16.69 1.81
CA GLY A 226 10.87 16.03 2.20
C GLY A 226 11.06 14.61 2.71
N TYR A 227 9.95 14.04 3.14
CA TYR A 227 9.85 12.63 3.47
C TYR A 227 9.89 11.77 2.21
N TYR A 228 10.67 10.71 2.29
CA TYR A 228 10.61 9.62 1.31
C TYR A 228 11.01 8.30 1.96
N TRP A 229 10.92 7.21 1.18
CA TRP A 229 11.22 5.87 1.67
C TRP A 229 11.75 4.98 0.54
N GLU A 230 12.28 3.82 0.92
CA GLU A 230 12.64 2.72 0.04
C GLU A 230 11.85 1.46 0.44
N PRO A 231 11.39 0.64 -0.53
CA PRO A 231 11.70 0.67 -1.96
C PRO A 231 10.78 1.59 -2.76
N THR A 232 11.36 2.35 -3.71
CA THR A 232 10.64 3.14 -4.72
C THR A 232 11.48 3.31 -5.99
N TRP A 233 10.82 3.50 -7.14
CA TRP A 233 11.50 3.73 -8.40
C TRP A 233 12.41 4.97 -8.39
N ILE A 234 12.00 6.00 -7.65
CA ILE A 234 12.67 7.30 -7.63
C ILE A 234 14.02 7.22 -6.91
N MET A 235 14.09 6.41 -5.85
CA MET A 235 15.32 6.20 -5.10
C MET A 235 16.35 5.36 -5.88
N GLY A 236 15.89 4.52 -6.79
CA GLY A 236 16.77 3.82 -7.74
C GLY A 236 17.27 4.70 -8.88
N LYS A 237 16.56 5.81 -9.19
CA LYS A 237 16.89 6.69 -10.32
C LYS A 237 17.71 7.90 -9.92
N TYR A 238 17.51 8.46 -8.74
CA TYR A 238 18.11 9.73 -8.30
C TYR A 238 18.98 9.53 -7.06
N ASP A 239 20.13 10.20 -7.04
CA ASP A 239 21.03 10.20 -5.89
C ASP A 239 20.52 11.16 -4.81
N MET A 240 19.83 10.59 -3.83
CA MET A 240 19.23 11.30 -2.70
C MET A 240 19.98 10.94 -1.40
N THR A 241 20.13 11.90 -0.52
CA THR A 241 20.75 11.70 0.79
C THR A 241 19.68 11.71 1.88
N LEU A 242 19.56 10.61 2.62
CA LEU A 242 18.83 10.55 3.87
C LEU A 242 19.57 11.35 4.92
N LEU A 243 18.91 12.36 5.50
CA LEU A 243 19.49 13.13 6.59
C LEU A 243 19.57 12.28 7.86
N SER A 244 20.74 12.23 8.47
CA SER A 244 20.96 11.50 9.72
C SER A 244 20.13 12.08 10.86
N ASP A 245 19.78 11.23 11.80
CA ASP A 245 19.14 11.62 13.05
C ASP A 245 19.86 10.91 14.22
N ALA A 246 19.38 11.08 15.46
CA ALA A 246 19.82 10.24 16.56
C ALA A 246 19.47 8.78 16.23
N PRO A 247 20.32 7.80 16.56
CA PRO A 247 19.97 6.39 16.39
C PRO A 247 18.62 6.07 17.04
N PHE A 248 17.90 5.10 16.49
CA PHE A 248 16.60 4.70 17.02
C PHE A 248 16.71 4.37 18.51
N ASP A 249 15.85 4.98 19.30
CA ASP A 249 15.69 4.77 20.71
C ASP A 249 14.20 4.90 21.07
N GLU A 250 13.66 3.91 21.78
CA GLU A 250 12.24 3.83 22.08
C GLU A 250 11.74 5.01 22.95
N VAL A 251 12.58 5.54 23.84
CA VAL A 251 12.25 6.70 24.67
C VAL A 251 12.16 7.96 23.80
N LEU A 252 13.14 8.17 22.94
CA LEU A 252 13.14 9.30 21.98
C LEU A 252 12.02 9.18 20.95
N TRP A 253 11.70 7.96 20.54
CA TRP A 253 10.58 7.71 19.63
C TRP A 253 9.24 8.11 20.27
N ASN A 254 9.01 7.68 21.51
CA ASN A 254 7.80 8.01 22.27
C ASN A 254 7.77 9.47 22.75
N ASP A 255 8.92 10.16 22.82
CA ASP A 255 9.03 11.60 23.10
C ASP A 255 9.05 12.45 21.84
N GLY A 256 8.09 12.23 20.95
CA GLY A 256 7.86 13.04 19.76
C GLY A 256 8.76 12.70 18.57
N TYR A 257 9.18 11.45 18.45
CA TYR A 257 9.94 10.90 17.32
C TYR A 257 11.28 11.60 17.07
N LYS A 258 12.05 11.86 18.15
CA LYS A 258 13.32 12.61 18.14
C LYS A 258 14.54 11.75 17.77
N CYS A 259 14.35 10.71 17.00
CA CYS A 259 15.37 9.80 16.50
C CYS A 259 15.01 9.34 15.07
N GLU A 260 15.89 8.56 14.43
CA GLU A 260 15.61 7.94 13.15
C GLU A 260 14.42 6.98 13.22
N PHE A 261 13.84 6.66 12.07
CA PHE A 261 12.88 5.57 11.98
C PHE A 261 13.62 4.26 12.28
N ALA A 262 13.00 3.37 13.06
CA ALA A 262 13.52 2.02 13.20
C ALA A 262 13.48 1.31 11.83
N PRO A 263 14.43 0.41 11.57
CA PRO A 263 14.27 -0.54 10.46
C PRO A 263 12.91 -1.23 10.58
N ASP A 264 12.08 -1.12 9.56
CA ASP A 264 10.73 -1.69 9.60
C ASP A 264 10.72 -3.08 8.99
N LYS A 265 10.08 -4.02 9.67
CA LYS A 265 9.66 -5.27 9.05
C LYS A 265 8.36 -5.00 8.33
N VAL A 266 8.43 -4.87 7.01
CA VAL A 266 7.24 -4.73 6.19
C VAL A 266 6.65 -6.11 5.99
N THR A 267 5.45 -6.34 6.53
CA THR A 267 4.89 -7.67 6.65
C THR A 267 3.72 -7.91 5.72
N VAL A 268 3.46 -9.18 5.44
CA VAL A 268 2.23 -9.65 4.81
C VAL A 268 1.30 -10.17 5.90
N GLY A 269 0.09 -9.64 5.93
CA GLY A 269 -0.92 -10.06 6.88
C GLY A 269 -2.17 -10.60 6.20
N VAL A 270 -2.88 -11.48 6.92
CA VAL A 270 -4.20 -11.98 6.52
C VAL A 270 -5.22 -11.73 7.62
N SER A 271 -6.47 -11.46 7.25
CA SER A 271 -7.56 -11.40 8.22
C SER A 271 -7.82 -12.79 8.82
N LYS A 272 -8.39 -12.83 10.01
CA LYS A 272 -8.73 -14.09 10.70
C LYS A 272 -9.57 -15.05 9.84
N THR A 273 -10.41 -14.52 8.99
CA THR A 273 -11.31 -15.32 8.13
C THR A 273 -10.56 -16.13 7.08
N MET A 274 -9.37 -15.70 6.67
CA MET A 274 -8.59 -16.33 5.60
C MET A 274 -8.14 -17.75 5.94
N GLU A 275 -7.93 -18.09 7.22
CA GLU A 275 -7.53 -19.43 7.63
C GLU A 275 -8.58 -20.50 7.25
N THR A 276 -9.85 -20.11 7.16
CA THR A 276 -10.95 -20.99 6.73
C THR A 276 -11.41 -20.72 5.31
N LYS A 277 -11.32 -19.46 4.84
CA LYS A 277 -11.76 -19.01 3.52
C LYS A 277 -10.88 -19.54 2.40
N ALA A 278 -9.55 -19.47 2.58
CA ALA A 278 -8.57 -19.86 1.58
C ALA A 278 -7.22 -20.28 2.24
N PRO A 279 -7.19 -21.43 2.94
CA PRO A 279 -5.97 -21.88 3.65
C PRO A 279 -4.78 -22.12 2.71
N ASP A 280 -5.02 -22.49 1.45
CA ASP A 280 -3.99 -22.65 0.42
C ASP A 280 -3.35 -21.32 0.00
N ILE A 281 -4.09 -20.22 0.06
CA ILE A 281 -3.55 -18.88 -0.15
C ILE A 281 -2.77 -18.39 1.07
N VAL A 282 -3.22 -18.71 2.28
CA VAL A 282 -2.46 -18.41 3.52
C VAL A 282 -1.10 -19.12 3.49
N GLU A 283 -1.05 -20.37 3.06
CA GLU A 283 0.19 -21.11 2.88
C GLU A 283 1.10 -20.46 1.84
N PHE A 284 0.57 -20.10 0.67
CA PHE A 284 1.32 -19.34 -0.34
C PHE A 284 1.92 -18.06 0.26
N LEU A 285 1.10 -17.26 0.94
CA LEU A 285 1.54 -15.99 1.52
C LEU A 285 2.57 -16.16 2.64
N SER A 286 2.58 -17.32 3.34
CA SER A 286 3.59 -17.61 4.36
C SER A 286 5.01 -17.75 3.80
N HIS A 287 5.14 -17.97 2.49
CA HIS A 287 6.40 -18.06 1.77
C HIS A 287 6.70 -16.81 0.94
N TYR A 288 5.76 -15.85 0.87
CA TYR A 288 5.92 -14.62 0.09
C TYR A 288 7.02 -13.76 0.70
N LYS A 289 8.08 -13.52 -0.06
CA LYS A 289 9.19 -12.69 0.35
C LYS A 289 9.85 -12.04 -0.87
N THR A 290 10.06 -10.74 -0.79
CA THR A 290 10.84 -9.96 -1.76
C THR A 290 12.04 -9.27 -1.09
N SER A 291 12.54 -8.22 -1.68
CA SER A 291 13.52 -7.30 -1.10
C SER A 291 13.29 -5.90 -1.66
N SER A 292 13.86 -4.89 -1.02
CA SER A 292 13.86 -3.53 -1.57
C SER A 292 14.47 -3.48 -2.98
N ALA A 293 15.53 -4.23 -3.23
CA ALA A 293 16.16 -4.30 -4.55
C ALA A 293 15.22 -4.85 -5.63
N LEU A 294 14.55 -5.99 -5.37
CA LEU A 294 13.60 -6.59 -6.31
C LEU A 294 12.38 -5.70 -6.56
N THR A 295 11.89 -5.05 -5.53
CA THR A 295 10.77 -4.13 -5.65
C THR A 295 11.15 -2.88 -6.42
N ASN A 296 12.32 -2.28 -6.13
CA ASN A 296 12.87 -1.15 -6.89
C ASN A 296 13.03 -1.48 -8.39
N GLU A 297 13.53 -2.68 -8.71
CA GLU A 297 13.69 -3.13 -10.10
C GLU A 297 12.34 -3.19 -10.82
N ALA A 298 11.31 -3.76 -10.18
CA ALA A 298 9.96 -3.84 -10.74
C ALA A 298 9.35 -2.45 -10.94
N LEU A 299 9.48 -1.56 -9.95
CA LEU A 299 8.96 -0.20 -10.03
C LEU A 299 9.73 0.66 -11.04
N ALA A 300 11.05 0.44 -11.21
CA ALA A 300 11.84 1.09 -12.26
C ALA A 300 11.36 0.66 -13.65
N TYR A 301 11.13 -0.66 -13.86
CA TYR A 301 10.53 -1.16 -15.08
C TYR A 301 9.18 -0.51 -15.38
N MET A 302 8.30 -0.40 -14.37
CA MET A 302 7.00 0.25 -14.48
C MET A 302 7.10 1.67 -15.03
N GLN A 303 8.01 2.46 -14.48
CA GLN A 303 8.22 3.85 -14.86
C GLN A 303 8.87 4.01 -16.22
N GLU A 304 9.90 3.21 -16.53
CA GLU A 304 10.63 3.26 -17.79
C GLU A 304 9.73 2.91 -18.98
N HIS A 305 8.90 1.87 -18.81
CA HIS A 305 8.00 1.38 -19.86
C HIS A 305 6.62 2.05 -19.85
N LYS A 306 6.32 2.88 -18.83
CA LYS A 306 5.02 3.56 -18.64
C LYS A 306 3.84 2.59 -18.63
N VAL A 307 4.02 1.48 -17.94
CA VAL A 307 3.01 0.42 -17.78
C VAL A 307 2.39 0.47 -16.39
N GLY A 308 1.27 -0.24 -16.22
CA GLY A 308 0.62 -0.38 -14.90
C GLY A 308 1.20 -1.52 -14.07
N THR A 309 0.73 -1.62 -12.83
CA THR A 309 1.22 -2.64 -11.87
C THR A 309 0.90 -4.07 -12.30
N ASP A 310 -0.20 -4.32 -13.01
CA ASP A 310 -0.53 -5.66 -13.53
C ASP A 310 0.47 -6.12 -14.61
N GLU A 311 0.85 -5.23 -15.53
CA GLU A 311 1.89 -5.55 -16.53
C GLU A 311 3.27 -5.69 -15.88
N THR A 312 3.55 -4.87 -14.88
CA THR A 312 4.77 -4.96 -14.08
C THR A 312 4.86 -6.29 -13.33
N ALA A 313 3.75 -6.75 -12.75
CA ALA A 313 3.68 -8.06 -12.10
C ALA A 313 3.92 -9.22 -13.08
N ILE A 314 3.36 -9.14 -14.29
CA ILE A 314 3.60 -10.12 -15.34
C ILE A 314 5.09 -10.12 -15.74
N TRP A 315 5.70 -8.96 -15.92
CA TRP A 315 7.12 -8.82 -16.19
C TRP A 315 7.97 -9.44 -15.07
N PHE A 316 7.68 -9.09 -13.82
CA PHE A 316 8.37 -9.64 -12.64
C PHE A 316 8.26 -11.16 -12.58
N LEU A 317 7.07 -11.71 -12.74
CA LEU A 317 6.84 -13.16 -12.71
C LEU A 317 7.55 -13.88 -13.86
N LYS A 318 7.72 -13.26 -15.02
CA LYS A 318 8.50 -13.82 -16.14
C LYS A 318 10.00 -13.85 -15.86
N ASN A 319 10.54 -12.81 -15.24
CA ASN A 319 11.98 -12.64 -15.07
C ASN A 319 12.53 -13.23 -13.76
N HIS A 320 11.70 -13.43 -12.75
CA HIS A 320 12.09 -13.92 -11.42
C HIS A 320 11.39 -15.24 -11.04
N ALA A 321 11.28 -16.14 -12.02
CA ALA A 321 10.62 -17.43 -11.79
C ALA A 321 11.34 -18.33 -10.76
N ASP A 322 12.63 -18.15 -10.58
CA ASP A 322 13.46 -18.79 -9.56
C ASP A 322 13.08 -18.35 -8.12
N ILE A 323 12.56 -17.14 -7.97
CA ILE A 323 12.14 -16.58 -6.67
C ILE A 323 10.71 -17.03 -6.35
N TRP A 324 9.75 -16.61 -7.16
CA TRP A 324 8.34 -16.82 -6.82
C TRP A 324 7.86 -18.26 -6.95
N ALA A 325 8.53 -19.09 -7.76
CA ALA A 325 8.17 -20.51 -7.85
C ALA A 325 8.39 -21.27 -6.53
N ALA A 326 9.25 -20.75 -5.65
CA ALA A 326 9.45 -21.29 -4.32
C ALA A 326 8.32 -20.94 -3.34
N TRP A 327 7.47 -19.97 -3.67
CA TRP A 327 6.36 -19.55 -2.79
C TRP A 327 5.14 -20.47 -2.89
N VAL A 328 5.08 -21.30 -3.92
CA VAL A 328 3.90 -22.11 -4.25
C VAL A 328 4.29 -23.57 -4.56
N PRO A 329 3.38 -24.53 -4.38
CA PRO A 329 3.59 -25.90 -4.86
C PRO A 329 3.88 -25.95 -6.37
N SER A 330 4.68 -26.90 -6.81
CA SER A 330 5.11 -27.04 -8.23
C SER A 330 3.92 -27.05 -9.21
N GLN A 331 2.84 -27.73 -8.88
CA GLN A 331 1.63 -27.77 -9.72
C GLN A 331 1.00 -26.39 -9.91
N ILE A 332 1.09 -25.53 -8.90
CA ILE A 332 0.61 -24.13 -8.97
C ILE A 332 1.60 -23.31 -9.80
N ALA A 333 2.90 -23.48 -9.57
CA ALA A 333 3.92 -22.80 -10.36
C ALA A 333 3.79 -23.10 -11.87
N ASP A 334 3.47 -24.35 -12.23
CA ASP A 334 3.25 -24.74 -13.64
C ASP A 334 2.05 -24.04 -14.26
N LYS A 335 0.94 -23.89 -13.51
CA LYS A 335 -0.24 -23.14 -13.98
C LYS A 335 0.07 -21.65 -14.18
N VAL A 336 0.77 -21.04 -13.22
CA VAL A 336 1.20 -19.64 -13.32
C VAL A 336 2.10 -19.45 -14.54
N LYS A 337 3.15 -20.29 -14.72
CA LYS A 337 4.03 -20.27 -15.89
C LYS A 337 3.28 -20.43 -17.21
N ALA A 338 2.25 -21.28 -17.24
CA ALA A 338 1.44 -21.48 -18.43
C ALA A 338 0.59 -20.23 -18.76
N ALA A 339 0.13 -19.49 -17.76
CA ALA A 339 -0.63 -18.26 -17.92
C ALA A 339 0.25 -17.04 -18.29
N LEU A 340 1.58 -17.12 -18.10
CA LEU A 340 2.54 -16.08 -18.46
C LEU A 340 3.00 -16.16 -19.93
N LYS A 341 2.68 -17.24 -20.66
CA LYS A 341 3.02 -17.39 -22.08
C LYS A 341 2.16 -16.50 -22.94
#